data_32d56e7a4ee38f05a1f0e8af8995fcfa
#
_entry.id   32d56e7a4ee38f05a1f0e8af8995fcfa
#
_cell.length_a   1.000
_cell.length_b   1.000
_cell.length_c   1.000
_cell.angle_alpha   90.00
_cell.angle_beta   90.00
_cell.angle_gamma   90.00
#
_symmetry.space_group_name_H-M   'P 1'
#
loop_
_entity.id
_entity.type
_entity.pdbx_description
1 polymer ?
#
loop_
_entity_poly.entity_id
_entity_poly.type
_entity_poly.pdbx_seq_one_letter_code
_entity_poly.pdbx_strand_id
1 'polypeptide(L)'
;MATSASSHLNKGIKQVYMSLPQGDKVQAMYIWTDGTGEGLLCKTHTLDCEPKCVEELPEWNFDGPRTFQSEGSNSDMYLIPVAMFQDPFHKDPNKLVFCEVFKYNLKPAETNLRHTCKRIMYMVCNQHPWEFQVGPREGISMGDHLWVPRFIFYCVCEDFGVIETFDPKPIPGNWNGAGCHTNFSTKAMQEENGLKYIEEAIEKLSKQHQYHIRAYETSNINNFSAGVANCSASTCIPRTVGQEKKGDFEDHRPSANCDPFAVTEALLHTCLLSETGNEPFQYKN
;
A
#
# COMPACT_ATOMS: atom_id res chain seq x y z
N MET A 1 12.41 24.93 -11.79
CA MET A 1 12.89 23.53 -11.79
C MET A 1 14.40 23.58 -11.60
N ALA A 2 14.87 23.25 -10.41
CA ALA A 2 16.29 23.09 -10.15
C ALA A 2 16.68 21.68 -10.58
N THR A 3 17.27 21.54 -11.75
CA THR A 3 17.90 20.29 -12.16
C THR A 3 19.12 20.09 -11.27
N SER A 4 19.06 19.08 -10.40
CA SER A 4 20.24 18.68 -9.63
C SER A 4 21.36 18.30 -10.59
N ALA A 5 22.54 18.92 -10.43
CA ALA A 5 23.72 18.60 -11.23
C ALA A 5 24.15 17.13 -11.11
N SER A 6 23.64 16.40 -10.10
CA SER A 6 23.89 14.97 -9.89
C SER A 6 23.14 14.07 -10.89
N SER A 7 22.01 14.52 -11.43
CA SER A 7 21.22 13.73 -12.38
C SER A 7 21.91 13.51 -13.73
N HIS A 8 22.86 14.39 -14.07
CA HIS A 8 23.72 14.22 -15.26
C HIS A 8 24.99 13.44 -14.97
N LEU A 9 25.24 13.08 -13.71
CA LEU A 9 26.40 12.28 -13.36
C LEU A 9 26.18 10.83 -13.84
N ASN A 10 26.22 10.76 -15.15
CA ASN A 10 26.68 9.61 -15.86
C ASN A 10 25.84 8.33 -15.76
N LYS A 11 24.80 8.26 -16.59
CA LYS A 11 24.33 6.95 -17.09
C LYS A 11 25.48 6.04 -17.52
N GLY A 12 26.61 6.60 -17.99
CA GLY A 12 27.83 5.88 -18.30
C GLY A 12 28.55 5.31 -17.09
N ILE A 13 28.66 6.07 -15.99
CA ILE A 13 29.25 5.55 -14.73
C ILE A 13 28.34 4.48 -14.11
N LYS A 14 27.04 4.68 -14.10
CA LYS A 14 26.09 3.65 -13.64
C LYS A 14 26.27 2.36 -14.43
N GLN A 15 26.37 2.42 -15.76
CA GLN A 15 26.61 1.25 -16.59
C GLN A 15 27.93 0.54 -16.26
N VAL A 16 29.00 1.30 -15.98
CA VAL A 16 30.28 0.70 -15.56
C VAL A 16 30.13 -0.08 -14.27
N TYR A 17 29.47 0.49 -13.24
CA TYR A 17 29.25 -0.23 -11.98
C TYR A 17 28.30 -1.41 -12.14
N MET A 18 27.23 -1.27 -12.95
CA MET A 18 26.29 -2.35 -13.23
C MET A 18 26.89 -3.48 -14.07
N SER A 19 28.03 -3.26 -14.72
CA SER A 19 28.77 -4.29 -15.47
C SER A 19 29.79 -5.05 -14.62
N LEU A 20 30.05 -4.61 -13.38
CA LEU A 20 30.94 -5.33 -12.48
C LEU A 20 30.38 -6.70 -12.17
N PRO A 21 31.25 -7.73 -12.08
CA PRO A 21 30.79 -9.09 -11.79
C PRO A 21 30.27 -9.17 -10.34
N GLN A 22 29.04 -9.61 -10.18
CA GLN A 22 28.41 -9.85 -8.87
C GLN A 22 28.84 -11.18 -8.25
N GLY A 23 29.39 -12.09 -9.06
CA GLY A 23 29.66 -13.47 -8.66
C GLY A 23 28.38 -14.27 -8.45
N ASP A 24 28.43 -15.24 -7.52
CA ASP A 24 27.29 -16.12 -7.21
C ASP A 24 26.37 -15.57 -6.12
N LYS A 25 26.61 -14.33 -5.68
CA LYS A 25 25.83 -13.70 -4.61
C LYS A 25 24.57 -13.05 -5.16
N VAL A 26 23.53 -13.06 -4.35
CA VAL A 26 22.23 -12.42 -4.63
C VAL A 26 22.03 -11.24 -3.69
N GLN A 27 21.61 -10.12 -4.23
CA GLN A 27 21.23 -8.96 -3.45
C GLN A 27 19.71 -8.94 -3.27
N ALA A 28 19.27 -8.97 -2.02
CA ALA A 28 17.87 -8.84 -1.64
C ALA A 28 17.67 -7.47 -0.98
N MET A 29 16.97 -6.56 -1.64
CA MET A 29 16.66 -5.25 -1.12
C MET A 29 15.38 -5.31 -0.29
N TYR A 30 15.53 -5.25 1.03
CA TYR A 30 14.44 -5.22 2.00
C TYR A 30 13.85 -3.82 2.04
N ILE A 31 12.54 -3.74 1.86
CA ILE A 31 11.75 -2.51 1.79
C ILE A 31 10.70 -2.57 2.88
N TRP A 32 10.54 -1.48 3.64
CA TRP A 32 9.49 -1.37 4.67
C TRP A 32 9.01 0.06 4.83
N THR A 33 7.84 0.23 5.42
CA THR A 33 7.28 1.55 5.75
C THR A 33 7.90 2.09 7.03
N ASP A 34 8.18 3.39 7.07
CA ASP A 34 8.69 4.07 8.27
C ASP A 34 7.61 4.26 9.36
N GLY A 35 7.98 4.94 10.45
CA GLY A 35 7.08 5.22 11.56
C GLY A 35 5.98 6.25 11.25
N THR A 36 6.07 6.96 10.13
CA THR A 36 5.02 7.88 9.68
C THR A 36 3.93 7.16 8.89
N GLY A 37 4.21 5.96 8.37
CA GLY A 37 3.32 5.24 7.47
C GLY A 37 3.32 5.75 6.02
N GLU A 38 4.02 6.85 5.73
CA GLU A 38 4.08 7.49 4.41
C GLU A 38 5.41 7.26 3.70
N GLY A 39 6.49 7.08 4.47
CA GLY A 39 7.84 6.91 3.95
C GLY A 39 8.19 5.44 3.69
N LEU A 40 8.99 5.20 2.64
CA LEU A 40 9.60 3.90 2.37
C LEU A 40 11.09 3.94 2.68
N LEU A 41 11.55 2.92 3.36
CA LEU A 41 12.95 2.71 3.69
C LEU A 41 13.42 1.41 3.04
N CYS A 42 14.71 1.35 2.73
CA CYS A 42 15.28 0.14 2.18
C CYS A 42 16.68 -0.16 2.73
N LYS A 43 17.06 -1.44 2.65
CA LYS A 43 18.35 -1.95 3.10
C LYS A 43 18.67 -3.23 2.33
N THR A 44 19.87 -3.35 1.77
CA THR A 44 20.23 -4.50 0.94
C THR A 44 20.95 -5.57 1.76
N HIS A 45 20.47 -6.82 1.69
CA HIS A 45 21.11 -8.01 2.23
C HIS A 45 21.77 -8.79 1.10
N THR A 46 23.00 -9.26 1.32
CA THR A 46 23.68 -10.16 0.37
C THR A 46 23.49 -11.60 0.80
N LEU A 47 22.89 -12.40 -0.07
CA LEU A 47 22.61 -13.81 0.15
C LEU A 47 23.61 -14.68 -0.61
N ASP A 48 23.85 -15.89 -0.10
CA ASP A 48 24.77 -16.85 -0.69
C ASP A 48 24.16 -17.63 -1.87
N CYS A 49 22.83 -17.69 -1.94
CA CYS A 49 22.09 -18.34 -3.01
C CYS A 49 20.78 -17.61 -3.32
N GLU A 50 20.21 -17.88 -4.49
CA GLU A 50 18.95 -17.30 -4.91
C GLU A 50 17.79 -17.92 -4.12
N PRO A 51 17.01 -17.10 -3.36
CA PRO A 51 15.82 -17.56 -2.67
C PRO A 51 14.71 -17.90 -3.68
N LYS A 52 14.05 -19.03 -3.48
CA LYS A 52 12.93 -19.49 -4.32
C LYS A 52 11.58 -19.00 -3.81
N CYS A 53 11.49 -18.79 -2.50
CA CYS A 53 10.28 -18.31 -1.84
C CYS A 53 10.64 -17.33 -0.70
N VAL A 54 9.63 -16.62 -0.19
CA VAL A 54 9.84 -15.60 0.83
C VAL A 54 10.31 -16.19 2.17
N GLU A 55 9.96 -17.44 2.44
CA GLU A 55 10.30 -18.16 3.66
C GLU A 55 11.78 -18.52 3.77
N GLU A 56 12.51 -18.50 2.66
CA GLU A 56 13.96 -18.73 2.62
C GLU A 56 14.77 -17.46 2.96
N LEU A 57 14.09 -16.30 3.03
CA LEU A 57 14.74 -15.03 3.32
C LEU A 57 14.94 -14.86 4.82
N PRO A 58 16.14 -14.43 5.28
CA PRO A 58 16.40 -14.22 6.69
C PRO A 58 15.64 -13.00 7.24
N GLU A 59 15.20 -13.10 8.49
CA GLU A 59 14.78 -11.93 9.25
C GLU A 59 15.99 -11.00 9.47
N TRP A 60 15.74 -9.70 9.57
CA TRP A 60 16.81 -8.73 9.79
C TRP A 60 16.38 -7.65 10.76
N ASN A 61 17.33 -7.12 11.55
CA ASN A 61 17.06 -6.04 12.49
C ASN A 61 17.54 -4.68 11.99
N PHE A 62 16.96 -3.62 12.54
CA PHE A 62 17.37 -2.24 12.32
C PHE A 62 17.09 -1.38 13.55
N ASP A 63 17.66 -0.17 13.59
CA ASP A 63 17.54 0.77 14.71
C ASP A 63 16.27 1.63 14.55
N GLY A 64 15.23 1.34 15.33
CA GLY A 64 13.91 1.94 15.25
C GLY A 64 13.82 3.45 15.49
N PRO A 65 14.61 4.09 16.40
CA PRO A 65 14.55 5.53 16.63
C PRO A 65 14.83 6.39 15.40
N ARG A 66 15.69 5.92 14.50
CA ARG A 66 16.02 6.63 13.25
C ARG A 66 14.86 6.64 12.25
N THR A 67 13.89 5.81 12.45
CA THR A 67 12.74 5.61 11.56
C THR A 67 11.41 5.97 12.22
N PHE A 68 11.46 6.62 13.38
CA PHE A 68 10.29 7.02 14.19
C PHE A 68 9.43 5.82 14.67
N GLN A 69 10.01 4.62 14.78
CA GLN A 69 9.27 3.39 15.10
C GLN A 69 9.50 2.88 16.51
N SER A 70 10.45 3.45 17.26
CA SER A 70 10.66 3.16 18.66
C SER A 70 11.36 4.32 19.38
N GLU A 71 11.25 4.37 20.71
CA GLU A 71 11.93 5.35 21.57
C GLU A 71 12.63 4.64 22.73
N GLY A 72 13.80 5.17 23.12
CA GLY A 72 14.51 4.75 24.33
C GLY A 72 15.24 3.40 24.25
N SER A 73 15.26 2.65 25.34
CA SER A 73 15.84 1.30 25.41
C SER A 73 14.95 0.28 24.73
N ASN A 74 15.56 -0.80 24.16
CA ASN A 74 14.89 -1.81 23.33
C ASN A 74 14.42 -1.25 21.97
N SER A 75 15.30 -0.49 21.34
CA SER A 75 15.04 0.17 20.07
C SER A 75 15.18 -0.74 18.85
N ASP A 76 15.67 -1.95 19.03
CA ASP A 76 15.78 -2.93 17.94
C ASP A 76 14.42 -3.29 17.38
N MET A 77 14.28 -3.13 16.06
CA MET A 77 13.11 -3.52 15.29
C MET A 77 13.51 -4.64 14.33
N TYR A 78 12.57 -5.51 14.01
CA TYR A 78 12.79 -6.64 13.12
C TYR A 78 12.01 -6.46 11.82
N LEU A 79 12.67 -6.76 10.72
CA LEU A 79 12.11 -6.86 9.37
C LEU A 79 11.81 -8.32 9.08
N ILE A 80 10.54 -8.64 8.92
CA ILE A 80 10.09 -9.98 8.56
C ILE A 80 9.66 -9.97 7.09
N PRO A 81 10.35 -10.70 6.19
CA PRO A 81 9.96 -10.81 4.80
C PRO A 81 8.55 -11.36 4.63
N VAL A 82 7.76 -10.72 3.77
CA VAL A 82 6.35 -11.11 3.54
C VAL A 82 5.96 -11.21 2.07
N ALA A 83 6.72 -10.56 1.19
CA ALA A 83 6.55 -10.67 -0.26
C ALA A 83 7.90 -10.49 -0.95
N MET A 84 8.09 -11.19 -2.08
CA MET A 84 9.33 -11.14 -2.85
C MET A 84 9.00 -10.91 -4.33
N PHE A 85 9.77 -10.04 -4.96
CA PHE A 85 9.61 -9.61 -6.34
C PHE A 85 10.96 -9.62 -7.05
N GLN A 86 10.94 -9.73 -8.38
CA GLN A 86 12.10 -9.54 -9.21
C GLN A 86 12.59 -8.09 -9.11
N ASP A 87 13.91 -7.89 -8.96
CA ASP A 87 14.48 -6.53 -8.95
C ASP A 87 14.64 -6.00 -10.38
N PRO A 88 13.87 -4.98 -10.81
CA PRO A 88 13.96 -4.45 -12.16
C PRO A 88 15.22 -3.60 -12.41
N PHE A 89 15.91 -3.18 -11.35
CA PHE A 89 17.07 -2.27 -11.44
C PHE A 89 18.41 -3.00 -11.47
N HIS A 90 18.52 -4.12 -10.73
CA HIS A 90 19.79 -4.84 -10.52
C HIS A 90 19.87 -6.17 -11.26
N LYS A 91 18.87 -6.50 -12.09
CA LYS A 91 18.77 -7.74 -12.88
C LYS A 91 18.73 -9.01 -12.01
N ASP A 92 18.42 -10.12 -12.67
CA ASP A 92 18.52 -11.44 -12.07
C ASP A 92 19.95 -11.75 -11.59
N PRO A 93 20.10 -12.43 -10.44
CA PRO A 93 19.05 -13.04 -9.61
C PRO A 93 18.55 -12.15 -8.43
N ASN A 94 18.75 -10.84 -8.48
CA ASN A 94 18.46 -9.93 -7.38
C ASN A 94 16.94 -9.76 -7.14
N LYS A 95 16.56 -9.47 -5.88
CA LYS A 95 15.16 -9.43 -5.45
C LYS A 95 14.84 -8.14 -4.70
N LEU A 96 13.60 -7.66 -4.87
CA LEU A 96 12.97 -6.72 -3.96
C LEU A 96 12.14 -7.52 -2.96
N VAL A 97 12.28 -7.20 -1.67
CA VAL A 97 11.65 -7.93 -0.57
C VAL A 97 10.86 -6.96 0.29
N PHE A 98 9.54 -7.06 0.28
CA PHE A 98 8.71 -6.26 1.15
C PHE A 98 8.63 -6.91 2.53
N CYS A 99 8.77 -6.09 3.60
CA CYS A 99 8.86 -6.57 4.96
C CYS A 99 7.81 -5.95 5.87
N GLU A 100 7.29 -6.74 6.78
CA GLU A 100 6.59 -6.26 7.98
C GLU A 100 7.58 -5.85 9.07
N VAL A 101 7.19 -4.85 9.87
CA VAL A 101 8.01 -4.34 10.99
C VAL A 101 7.47 -4.86 12.31
N PHE A 102 8.35 -5.46 13.11
CA PHE A 102 8.05 -5.96 14.44
C PHE A 102 8.98 -5.31 15.49
N LYS A 103 8.48 -5.17 16.70
CA LYS A 103 9.28 -4.69 17.86
C LYS A 103 10.23 -5.76 18.36
N TYR A 104 11.15 -5.38 19.25
CA TYR A 104 12.11 -6.26 19.92
C TYR A 104 11.48 -7.49 20.56
N ASN A 105 10.22 -7.41 20.98
CA ASN A 105 9.47 -8.51 21.61
C ASN A 105 8.63 -9.33 20.63
N LEU A 106 8.90 -9.18 19.34
CA LEU A 106 8.20 -9.82 18.21
C LEU A 106 6.69 -9.53 18.17
N LYS A 107 6.25 -8.44 18.78
CA LYS A 107 4.92 -7.88 18.55
C LYS A 107 4.97 -6.95 17.36
N PRO A 108 3.91 -6.90 16.53
CA PRO A 108 3.83 -5.95 15.43
C PRO A 108 4.07 -4.52 15.92
N ALA A 109 4.79 -3.72 15.13
CA ALA A 109 4.87 -2.28 15.38
C ALA A 109 3.49 -1.65 15.25
N GLU A 110 3.22 -0.54 15.93
CA GLU A 110 1.95 0.17 15.86
C GLU A 110 1.65 0.66 14.44
N THR A 111 2.68 0.94 13.68
CA THR A 111 2.62 1.37 12.27
C THR A 111 2.55 0.22 11.27
N ASN A 112 2.54 -1.04 11.76
CA ASN A 112 2.42 -2.22 10.89
C ASN A 112 0.95 -2.48 10.53
N LEU A 113 0.36 -1.61 9.72
CA LEU A 113 -1.03 -1.71 9.26
C LEU A 113 -1.25 -2.94 8.40
N ARG A 114 -0.22 -3.44 7.71
CA ARG A 114 -0.29 -4.70 6.98
C ARG A 114 -0.66 -5.87 7.88
N HIS A 115 -0.07 -5.94 9.08
CA HIS A 115 -0.38 -7.01 10.05
C HIS A 115 -1.85 -6.98 10.49
N THR A 116 -2.36 -5.79 10.80
CA THR A 116 -3.77 -5.62 11.19
C THR A 116 -4.70 -5.99 10.04
N CYS A 117 -4.42 -5.49 8.84
CA CYS A 117 -5.17 -5.81 7.63
C CYS A 117 -5.16 -7.32 7.33
N LYS A 118 -4.00 -8.00 7.42
CA LYS A 118 -3.87 -9.45 7.24
C LYS A 118 -4.80 -10.23 8.17
N ARG A 119 -4.91 -9.81 9.42
CA ARG A 119 -5.80 -10.46 10.40
C ARG A 119 -7.27 -10.36 10.00
N ILE A 120 -7.71 -9.18 9.54
CA ILE A 120 -9.09 -8.97 9.09
C ILE A 120 -9.34 -9.75 7.81
N MET A 121 -8.41 -9.72 6.87
CA MET A 121 -8.49 -10.50 5.63
C MET A 121 -8.62 -12.00 5.89
N TYR A 122 -7.95 -12.53 6.92
CA TYR A 122 -8.06 -13.93 7.31
C TYR A 122 -9.46 -14.31 7.81
N MET A 123 -10.17 -13.38 8.46
CA MET A 123 -11.56 -13.58 8.89
C MET A 123 -12.56 -13.51 7.75
N VAL A 124 -12.24 -12.76 6.69
CA VAL A 124 -13.14 -12.48 5.56
C VAL A 124 -12.88 -13.41 4.38
N CYS A 125 -11.77 -14.07 4.33
CA CYS A 125 -11.22 -14.99 3.32
C CYS A 125 -11.94 -15.04 1.97
N ASN A 126 -11.23 -14.65 0.94
CA ASN A 126 -11.52 -14.81 -0.50
C ASN A 126 -12.41 -13.77 -1.14
N GLN A 127 -11.80 -12.78 -1.74
CA GLN A 127 -12.18 -12.28 -3.08
C GLN A 127 -12.07 -10.76 -3.24
N HIS A 128 -11.49 -10.37 -4.18
CA HIS A 128 -11.39 -9.89 -5.56
C HIS A 128 -11.47 -8.37 -5.70
N PRO A 129 -11.16 -7.91 -6.88
CA PRO A 129 -9.90 -7.33 -7.26
C PRO A 129 -9.97 -5.80 -7.19
N TRP A 130 -8.81 -5.22 -7.10
CA TRP A 130 -8.63 -3.78 -6.95
C TRP A 130 -8.00 -3.24 -8.22
N GLU A 131 -8.53 -2.13 -8.73
CA GLU A 131 -8.00 -1.46 -9.88
C GLU A 131 -7.32 -0.15 -9.46
N PHE A 132 -6.07 -0.22 -9.14
CA PHE A 132 -5.13 0.86 -9.29
C PHE A 132 -4.12 0.37 -10.30
N GLN A 133 -4.33 0.51 -11.55
CA GLN A 133 -3.52 0.07 -12.71
C GLN A 133 -2.37 -0.96 -12.47
N VAL A 134 -2.39 -1.66 -11.36
CA VAL A 134 -1.42 -2.64 -10.90
C VAL A 134 -2.07 -4.01 -10.68
N GLY A 135 -3.38 -4.12 -10.78
CA GLY A 135 -4.08 -5.35 -10.45
C GLY A 135 -5.12 -5.75 -11.43
N PRO A 136 -6.00 -6.69 -11.22
CA PRO A 136 -6.66 -7.02 -9.96
C PRO A 136 -5.84 -7.92 -9.03
N ARG A 137 -6.01 -7.77 -7.69
CA ARG A 137 -5.35 -8.58 -6.67
C ARG A 137 -6.31 -8.94 -5.55
N GLU A 138 -6.13 -10.12 -4.99
CA GLU A 138 -6.92 -10.58 -3.87
C GLU A 138 -6.30 -10.17 -2.53
N GLY A 139 -7.16 -9.75 -1.64
CA GLY A 139 -6.82 -9.62 -0.25
C GLY A 139 -5.71 -8.64 0.05
N ILE A 140 -4.85 -9.03 0.96
CA ILE A 140 -3.78 -8.18 1.48
C ILE A 140 -2.69 -7.87 0.44
N SER A 141 -2.53 -8.72 -0.57
CA SER A 141 -1.50 -8.53 -1.60
C SER A 141 -1.70 -7.25 -2.43
N MET A 142 -2.89 -6.65 -2.41
CA MET A 142 -3.14 -5.36 -3.02
C MET A 142 -2.24 -4.27 -2.42
N GLY A 143 -2.13 -4.20 -1.09
CA GLY A 143 -1.27 -3.24 -0.41
C GLY A 143 0.21 -3.45 -0.74
N ASP A 144 0.68 -4.69 -0.79
CA ASP A 144 2.04 -5.03 -1.21
C ASP A 144 2.30 -4.53 -2.63
N HIS A 145 1.34 -4.77 -3.54
CA HIS A 145 1.40 -4.34 -4.93
C HIS A 145 1.26 -2.83 -5.14
N LEU A 146 0.81 -2.06 -4.16
CA LEU A 146 0.84 -0.60 -4.22
C LEU A 146 2.16 -0.04 -3.68
N TRP A 147 2.66 -0.55 -2.56
CA TRP A 147 3.90 -0.07 -1.97
C TRP A 147 5.13 -0.31 -2.84
N VAL A 148 5.23 -1.50 -3.48
CA VAL A 148 6.37 -1.81 -4.35
C VAL A 148 6.43 -0.92 -5.60
N PRO A 149 5.36 -0.67 -6.36
CA PRO A 149 5.37 0.33 -7.42
C PRO A 149 5.71 1.74 -6.94
N ARG A 150 5.22 2.19 -5.78
CA ARG A 150 5.65 3.49 -5.22
C ARG A 150 7.16 3.54 -5.05
N PHE A 151 7.76 2.52 -4.47
CA PHE A 151 9.22 2.41 -4.35
C PHE A 151 9.92 2.44 -5.71
N ILE A 152 9.42 1.69 -6.69
CA ILE A 152 9.97 1.66 -8.05
C ILE A 152 9.90 3.05 -8.69
N PHE A 153 8.80 3.77 -8.51
CA PHE A 153 8.66 5.14 -9.01
C PHE A 153 9.71 6.07 -8.41
N TYR A 154 9.95 6.03 -7.10
CA TYR A 154 11.02 6.81 -6.46
C TYR A 154 12.38 6.53 -7.12
N CYS A 155 12.74 5.25 -7.28
CA CYS A 155 14.00 4.87 -7.89
C CYS A 155 14.12 5.33 -9.36
N VAL A 156 13.06 5.18 -10.15
CA VAL A 156 13.04 5.62 -11.55
C VAL A 156 13.14 7.14 -11.64
N CYS A 157 12.39 7.87 -10.83
CA CYS A 157 12.42 9.33 -10.84
C CYS A 157 13.81 9.87 -10.46
N GLU A 158 14.46 9.26 -9.47
CA GLU A 158 15.84 9.59 -9.10
C GLU A 158 16.80 9.41 -10.26
N ASP A 159 16.72 8.31 -11.02
CA ASP A 159 17.55 8.04 -12.19
C ASP A 159 17.38 9.10 -13.30
N PHE A 160 16.23 9.72 -13.40
CA PHE A 160 15.94 10.78 -14.36
C PHE A 160 16.09 12.19 -13.78
N GLY A 161 16.48 12.34 -12.51
CA GLY A 161 16.61 13.63 -11.82
C GLY A 161 15.26 14.34 -11.66
N VAL A 162 14.19 13.59 -11.54
CA VAL A 162 12.83 14.07 -11.28
C VAL A 162 12.51 13.83 -9.81
N ILE A 163 11.87 14.80 -9.17
CA ILE A 163 11.34 14.63 -7.81
C ILE A 163 9.91 14.15 -7.93
N GLU A 164 9.63 12.99 -7.37
CA GLU A 164 8.31 12.43 -7.24
C GLU A 164 7.73 12.70 -5.86
N THR A 165 6.43 12.89 -5.78
CA THR A 165 5.69 12.98 -4.53
C THR A 165 4.30 12.38 -4.69
N PHE A 166 3.85 11.65 -3.69
CA PHE A 166 2.47 11.17 -3.57
C PHE A 166 1.59 12.13 -2.77
N ASP A 167 2.09 13.30 -2.38
CA ASP A 167 1.27 14.34 -1.77
C ASP A 167 0.07 14.65 -2.68
N PRO A 168 -1.17 14.57 -2.17
CA PRO A 168 -2.38 14.80 -2.97
C PRO A 168 -2.42 16.18 -3.64
N LYS A 169 -1.77 17.17 -3.04
CA LYS A 169 -1.76 18.54 -3.58
C LYS A 169 -0.44 19.27 -3.33
N PRO A 170 0.67 18.81 -3.93
CA PRO A 170 2.01 19.33 -3.65
C PRO A 170 2.21 20.78 -4.10
N ILE A 171 1.37 21.29 -5.01
CA ILE A 171 1.47 22.67 -5.53
C ILE A 171 0.14 23.39 -5.25
N PRO A 172 0.16 24.58 -4.60
CA PRO A 172 -1.04 25.39 -4.42
C PRO A 172 -1.63 25.81 -5.77
N GLY A 173 -2.95 25.93 -5.85
CA GLY A 173 -3.61 26.39 -7.07
C GLY A 173 -5.03 25.86 -7.25
N ASN A 174 -5.70 26.32 -8.30
CA ASN A 174 -7.07 25.90 -8.65
C ASN A 174 -7.03 24.70 -9.59
N TRP A 175 -6.73 23.51 -9.04
CA TRP A 175 -6.73 22.23 -9.73
C TRP A 175 -7.17 21.13 -8.76
N ASN A 176 -7.63 20.00 -9.29
CA ASN A 176 -8.03 18.87 -8.47
C ASN A 176 -6.80 18.20 -7.85
N GLY A 177 -6.91 17.77 -6.60
CA GLY A 177 -5.88 16.93 -5.98
C GLY A 177 -5.85 15.52 -6.61
N ALA A 178 -4.76 14.82 -6.39
CA ALA A 178 -4.65 13.40 -6.73
C ALA A 178 -5.28 12.53 -5.63
N GLY A 179 -5.96 11.45 -6.01
CA GLY A 179 -6.52 10.45 -5.13
C GLY A 179 -5.97 9.06 -5.44
N CYS A 180 -6.16 8.14 -4.51
CA CYS A 180 -5.97 6.72 -4.72
C CYS A 180 -7.35 6.06 -4.82
N HIS A 181 -7.98 6.17 -5.98
CA HIS A 181 -9.29 5.57 -6.23
C HIS A 181 -9.22 4.07 -6.00
N THR A 182 -10.15 3.54 -5.23
CA THR A 182 -10.09 2.17 -4.77
C THR A 182 -11.37 1.44 -5.14
N ASN A 183 -11.26 0.47 -6.05
CA ASN A 183 -12.38 -0.40 -6.40
C ASN A 183 -12.53 -1.52 -5.37
N PHE A 184 -13.75 -1.73 -4.91
CA PHE A 184 -14.06 -2.76 -3.92
C PHE A 184 -15.16 -3.70 -4.42
N SER A 185 -14.90 -5.00 -4.27
CA SER A 185 -15.85 -6.02 -4.62
C SER A 185 -15.75 -7.23 -3.69
N THR A 186 -16.86 -7.92 -3.55
CA THR A 186 -16.94 -9.24 -2.88
C THR A 186 -17.53 -10.26 -3.86
N LYS A 187 -17.42 -11.53 -3.53
CA LYS A 187 -18.04 -12.58 -4.36
C LYS A 187 -19.53 -12.36 -4.57
N ALA A 188 -20.25 -11.97 -3.51
CA ALA A 188 -21.67 -11.68 -3.60
C ALA A 188 -21.98 -10.49 -4.52
N MET A 189 -21.10 -9.49 -4.58
CA MET A 189 -21.24 -8.35 -5.49
C MET A 189 -21.01 -8.72 -6.95
N GLN A 190 -20.21 -9.74 -7.22
CA GLN A 190 -19.90 -10.24 -8.57
C GLN A 190 -20.92 -11.23 -9.12
N GLU A 191 -21.80 -11.77 -8.27
CA GLU A 191 -22.84 -12.72 -8.65
C GLU A 191 -24.11 -11.99 -9.14
N GLU A 192 -25.06 -12.75 -9.66
CA GLU A 192 -26.35 -12.22 -10.10
C GLU A 192 -27.08 -11.49 -8.96
N ASN A 193 -27.63 -10.30 -9.24
CA ASN A 193 -28.21 -9.37 -8.27
C ASN A 193 -27.20 -8.78 -7.26
N GLY A 194 -25.91 -8.78 -7.58
CA GLY A 194 -24.84 -8.25 -6.74
C GLY A 194 -24.96 -6.77 -6.42
N LEU A 195 -25.67 -5.98 -7.26
CA LEU A 195 -25.90 -4.54 -7.05
C LEU A 195 -26.52 -4.24 -5.67
N LYS A 196 -27.39 -5.12 -5.17
CA LYS A 196 -27.99 -4.97 -3.83
C LYS A 196 -26.90 -4.91 -2.75
N TYR A 197 -25.90 -5.78 -2.81
CA TYR A 197 -24.81 -5.82 -1.84
C TYR A 197 -23.88 -4.59 -1.98
N ILE A 198 -23.74 -4.06 -3.21
CA ILE A 198 -23.02 -2.82 -3.47
C ILE A 198 -23.76 -1.65 -2.80
N GLU A 199 -25.06 -1.53 -2.98
CA GLU A 199 -25.88 -0.47 -2.39
C GLU A 199 -25.89 -0.54 -0.85
N GLU A 200 -26.00 -1.75 -0.28
CA GLU A 200 -25.89 -1.96 1.16
C GLU A 200 -24.52 -1.55 1.72
N ALA A 201 -23.43 -1.86 1.01
CA ALA A 201 -22.10 -1.45 1.40
C ALA A 201 -21.94 0.08 1.35
N ILE A 202 -22.43 0.73 0.31
CA ILE A 202 -22.39 2.20 0.16
C ILE A 202 -23.23 2.88 1.27
N GLU A 203 -24.36 2.31 1.66
CA GLU A 203 -25.13 2.82 2.79
C GLU A 203 -24.34 2.77 4.11
N LYS A 204 -23.63 1.66 4.36
CA LYS A 204 -22.75 1.54 5.52
C LYS A 204 -21.59 2.55 5.47
N LEU A 205 -20.97 2.73 4.31
CA LEU A 205 -19.91 3.72 4.11
C LEU A 205 -20.39 5.15 4.40
N SER A 206 -21.63 5.50 4.01
CA SER A 206 -22.20 6.80 4.29
C SER A 206 -22.34 7.09 5.78
N LYS A 207 -22.71 6.07 6.57
CA LYS A 207 -22.87 6.16 8.04
C LYS A 207 -21.51 6.27 8.75
N GLN A 208 -20.44 5.74 8.18
CA GLN A 208 -19.08 5.72 8.73
C GLN A 208 -18.13 6.71 8.04
N HIS A 209 -18.69 7.71 7.34
CA HIS A 209 -17.91 8.63 6.52
C HIS A 209 -16.72 9.26 7.27
N GLN A 210 -16.93 9.79 8.46
CA GLN A 210 -15.89 10.47 9.25
C GLN A 210 -14.79 9.51 9.75
N TYR A 211 -15.12 8.25 9.97
CA TYR A 211 -14.13 7.22 10.27
C TYR A 211 -13.20 6.98 9.06
N HIS A 212 -13.80 6.83 7.87
CA HIS A 212 -13.04 6.64 6.64
C HIS A 212 -12.15 7.83 6.29
N ILE A 213 -12.68 9.08 6.44
CA ILE A 213 -11.88 10.29 6.17
C ILE A 213 -10.61 10.34 7.03
N ARG A 214 -10.71 9.94 8.30
CA ARG A 214 -9.54 9.85 9.19
C ARG A 214 -8.58 8.73 8.79
N ALA A 215 -9.10 7.55 8.46
CA ALA A 215 -8.28 6.41 8.05
C ALA A 215 -7.58 6.62 6.69
N TYR A 216 -8.16 7.48 5.83
CA TYR A 216 -7.65 7.78 4.49
C TYR A 216 -6.75 9.02 4.44
N GLU A 217 -6.54 9.67 5.59
CA GLU A 217 -5.75 10.90 5.71
C GLU A 217 -6.21 12.06 4.80
N THR A 218 -7.50 12.08 4.48
CA THR A 218 -8.10 13.05 3.57
C THR A 218 -8.73 14.20 4.35
N SER A 219 -8.34 15.44 4.05
CA SER A 219 -8.76 16.64 4.82
C SER A 219 -9.97 17.38 4.25
N ASN A 220 -10.40 17.12 3.02
CA ASN A 220 -11.27 18.06 2.28
C ASN A 220 -12.65 17.53 1.87
N ILE A 221 -13.07 16.35 2.31
CA ILE A 221 -14.38 15.78 1.96
C ILE A 221 -15.31 15.86 3.17
N ASN A 222 -16.14 16.90 3.24
CA ASN A 222 -17.04 17.13 4.37
C ASN A 222 -18.33 16.28 4.30
N ASN A 223 -18.79 15.96 3.10
CA ASN A 223 -20.06 15.26 2.88
C ASN A 223 -19.87 14.02 2.01
N PHE A 224 -20.50 12.93 2.40
CA PHE A 224 -20.59 11.73 1.60
C PHE A 224 -21.58 11.90 0.44
N SER A 225 -21.23 11.43 -0.74
CA SER A 225 -22.09 11.34 -1.90
C SER A 225 -21.82 10.03 -2.65
N ALA A 226 -22.87 9.49 -3.28
CA ALA A 226 -22.72 8.31 -4.12
C ALA A 226 -23.59 8.43 -5.37
N GLY A 227 -23.20 7.78 -6.46
CA GLY A 227 -23.97 7.79 -7.69
C GLY A 227 -23.45 6.84 -8.76
N VAL A 228 -24.33 6.48 -9.70
CA VAL A 228 -23.96 5.69 -10.88
C VAL A 228 -23.32 6.59 -11.91
N ALA A 229 -22.13 6.19 -12.39
CA ALA A 229 -21.35 6.94 -13.39
C ALA A 229 -21.10 8.41 -13.01
N ASN A 230 -20.94 8.69 -11.72
CA ASN A 230 -20.70 10.02 -11.19
C ASN A 230 -19.31 10.12 -10.60
N CYS A 231 -18.34 10.52 -11.40
CA CYS A 231 -16.92 10.65 -10.99
C CYS A 231 -16.67 11.79 -9.98
N SER A 232 -17.65 12.67 -9.72
CA SER A 232 -17.54 13.71 -8.68
C SER A 232 -18.09 13.27 -7.32
N ALA A 233 -18.69 12.08 -7.24
CA ALA A 233 -19.18 11.53 -5.98
C ALA A 233 -18.04 10.94 -5.16
N SER A 234 -18.24 10.87 -3.84
CA SER A 234 -17.32 10.18 -2.91
C SER A 234 -17.17 8.70 -3.25
N THR A 235 -18.25 8.07 -3.73
CA THR A 235 -18.28 6.68 -4.15
C THR A 235 -19.06 6.55 -5.45
N CYS A 236 -18.47 5.90 -6.44
CA CYS A 236 -19.06 5.72 -7.75
C CYS A 236 -19.40 4.24 -8.02
N ILE A 237 -20.56 4.00 -8.58
CA ILE A 237 -20.91 2.72 -9.17
C ILE A 237 -20.64 2.84 -10.68
N PRO A 238 -19.74 2.05 -11.28
CA PRO A 238 -19.50 2.07 -12.70
C PRO A 238 -20.79 1.88 -13.52
N ARG A 239 -20.89 2.52 -14.68
CA ARG A 239 -22.10 2.44 -15.52
C ARG A 239 -22.46 1.01 -15.91
N THR A 240 -21.45 0.20 -16.22
CA THR A 240 -21.61 -1.22 -16.57
C THR A 240 -22.20 -2.01 -15.41
N VAL A 241 -21.70 -1.76 -14.18
CA VAL A 241 -22.21 -2.39 -12.95
C VAL A 241 -23.70 -2.03 -12.72
N GLY A 242 -24.06 -0.76 -12.93
CA GLY A 242 -25.46 -0.34 -12.85
C GLY A 242 -26.37 -1.03 -13.88
N GLN A 243 -25.85 -1.35 -15.06
CA GLN A 243 -26.57 -2.05 -16.13
C GLN A 243 -26.64 -3.57 -15.89
N GLU A 244 -25.52 -4.19 -15.57
CA GLU A 244 -25.39 -5.64 -15.37
C GLU A 244 -25.87 -6.12 -14.00
N LYS A 245 -26.12 -5.18 -13.06
CA LYS A 245 -26.57 -5.45 -11.68
C LYS A 245 -25.58 -6.26 -10.87
N LYS A 246 -24.31 -6.23 -11.19
CA LYS A 246 -23.20 -6.91 -10.50
C LYS A 246 -21.86 -6.24 -10.84
N GLY A 247 -20.87 -6.39 -9.94
CA GLY A 247 -19.52 -5.87 -10.15
C GLY A 247 -18.91 -5.29 -8.86
N ASP A 248 -18.44 -4.07 -8.93
CA ASP A 248 -17.71 -3.35 -7.88
C ASP A 248 -18.27 -1.93 -7.70
N PHE A 249 -17.82 -1.27 -6.66
CA PHE A 249 -17.90 0.19 -6.54
C PHE A 249 -16.51 0.78 -6.39
N GLU A 250 -16.35 2.04 -6.73
CA GLU A 250 -15.09 2.79 -6.64
C GLU A 250 -15.20 3.85 -5.54
N ASP A 251 -14.31 3.79 -4.56
CA ASP A 251 -14.17 4.80 -3.51
C ASP A 251 -13.13 5.84 -3.93
N HIS A 252 -13.57 7.07 -4.13
CA HIS A 252 -12.73 8.19 -4.56
C HIS A 252 -12.11 8.97 -3.40
N ARG A 253 -12.42 8.60 -2.16
CA ARG A 253 -12.01 9.35 -0.97
C ARG A 253 -10.57 9.14 -0.52
N PRO A 254 -9.91 7.97 -0.77
CA PRO A 254 -8.55 7.80 -0.34
C PRO A 254 -7.58 8.80 -0.97
N SER A 255 -6.70 9.35 -0.16
CA SER A 255 -5.65 10.27 -0.58
C SER A 255 -4.58 9.55 -1.42
N ALA A 256 -3.89 10.25 -2.30
CA ALA A 256 -2.84 9.65 -3.13
C ALA A 256 -1.67 9.06 -2.32
N ASN A 257 -1.40 9.62 -1.13
CA ASN A 257 -0.37 9.16 -0.19
C ASN A 257 -0.89 8.20 0.88
N CYS A 258 -2.18 7.82 0.84
CA CYS A 258 -2.77 6.93 1.85
C CYS A 258 -1.99 5.62 2.01
N ASP A 259 -2.03 5.05 3.21
CA ASP A 259 -1.61 3.67 3.42
C ASP A 259 -2.70 2.72 2.88
N PRO A 260 -2.37 1.87 1.88
CA PRO A 260 -3.35 0.96 1.27
C PRO A 260 -3.90 -0.08 2.26
N PHE A 261 -3.15 -0.42 3.31
CA PHE A 261 -3.62 -1.35 4.33
C PHE A 261 -4.67 -0.70 5.22
N ALA A 262 -4.51 0.59 5.58
CA ALA A 262 -5.50 1.34 6.33
C ALA A 262 -6.81 1.49 5.53
N VAL A 263 -6.70 1.78 4.23
CA VAL A 263 -7.86 1.86 3.32
C VAL A 263 -8.60 0.53 3.25
N THR A 264 -7.86 -0.55 3.03
CA THR A 264 -8.42 -1.91 2.94
C THR A 264 -9.09 -2.33 4.25
N GLU A 265 -8.43 -2.10 5.37
CA GLU A 265 -8.95 -2.39 6.70
C GLU A 265 -10.27 -1.67 6.95
N ALA A 266 -10.33 -0.36 6.70
CA ALA A 266 -11.53 0.45 6.91
C ALA A 266 -12.71 -0.02 6.03
N LEU A 267 -12.44 -0.36 4.76
CA LEU A 267 -13.46 -0.90 3.86
C LEU A 267 -14.01 -2.24 4.35
N LEU A 268 -13.14 -3.15 4.78
CA LEU A 268 -13.53 -4.47 5.26
C LEU A 268 -14.35 -4.38 6.56
N HIS A 269 -13.90 -3.58 7.54
CA HIS A 269 -14.64 -3.36 8.78
C HIS A 269 -16.05 -2.85 8.51
N THR A 270 -16.18 -1.86 7.65
CA THR A 270 -17.47 -1.23 7.37
C THR A 270 -18.36 -2.11 6.49
N CYS A 271 -17.83 -2.60 5.36
CA CYS A 271 -18.66 -3.26 4.35
C CYS A 271 -19.03 -4.70 4.73
N LEU A 272 -18.10 -5.42 5.36
CA LEU A 272 -18.26 -6.85 5.63
C LEU A 272 -18.53 -7.16 7.10
N LEU A 273 -17.74 -6.63 8.02
CA LEU A 273 -17.86 -6.95 9.43
C LEU A 273 -18.96 -6.13 10.12
N SER A 274 -19.43 -5.05 9.50
CA SER A 274 -20.45 -4.12 10.06
C SER A 274 -20.05 -3.56 11.43
N GLU A 275 -18.74 -3.48 11.71
CA GLU A 275 -18.21 -2.93 12.94
C GLU A 275 -18.25 -1.40 12.88
N THR A 276 -18.83 -0.79 13.90
CA THR A 276 -18.83 0.68 14.03
C THR A 276 -17.51 1.09 14.66
N GLY A 277 -16.61 1.68 13.88
CA GLY A 277 -15.23 2.02 14.25
C GLY A 277 -15.07 3.08 15.34
N ASN A 278 -15.86 3.06 16.39
CA ASN A 278 -15.80 3.99 17.53
C ASN A 278 -14.90 3.52 18.69
N GLU A 279 -14.37 2.31 18.64
CA GLU A 279 -13.39 1.85 19.63
C GLU A 279 -12.10 1.44 18.92
N PRO A 280 -10.92 1.93 19.42
CA PRO A 280 -9.66 1.37 18.99
C PRO A 280 -9.67 -0.11 19.35
N PHE A 281 -9.39 -0.95 18.36
CA PHE A 281 -9.42 -2.39 18.51
C PHE A 281 -8.49 -2.80 19.64
N GLN A 282 -9.06 -3.23 20.78
CA GLN A 282 -8.28 -3.79 21.87
C GLN A 282 -7.97 -5.25 21.53
N TYR A 283 -6.69 -5.54 21.37
CA TYR A 283 -6.22 -6.91 21.31
C TYR A 283 -6.62 -7.63 22.58
N LYS A 284 -7.62 -8.48 22.53
CA LYS A 284 -7.84 -9.47 23.59
C LYS A 284 -6.78 -10.55 23.41
N ASN A 285 -5.88 -10.63 24.39
CA ASN A 285 -4.87 -11.69 24.51
C ASN A 285 -5.50 -13.08 24.54
#